data_29b5a5061a021315148abb97e4ca781a
#
_entry.id   29b5a5061a021315148abb97e4ca781a
#
_cell.length_a   1.000
_cell.length_b   1.000
_cell.length_c   1.000
_cell.angle_alpha   90.00
_cell.angle_beta   90.00
_cell.angle_gamma   90.00
#
_symmetry.space_group_name_H-M   'P 1'
#
loop_
_entity.id
_entity.type
_entity.pdbx_description
1 polymer ?
#
loop_
_entity_poly.entity_id
_entity_poly.type
_entity_poly.pdbx_seq_one_letter_code
_entity_poly.pdbx_strand_id
1 'polypeptide(L)'
;LISSTMMCAGMLAAQAEPNHGGTLTWLVTPEPASIVPLTTTAGGNAEIGPKVVEGLLTYDKNLNPQPLLATAWSVSKDGLEYRFTLRRGVKWHDGKPFTSADVAFSILTLKQVHPRGRSTFANVTDVKTPDPYTAVIELSKPAPFLLTALAGTESPIIPKHLYDGTDIVSNPYNSAPVGTGPFIYKSFVHGSYILLERNPDYWDKPKPYIDKILVRFLPDAAARAAALESGAANLGDQAIPLSDVKRFTTLPNFTVDTTNWPYVSNHQQLIFNLDTPVLKDRAVRKAISQAVDVNALNRVVWYGYGQVSAAAIGAVNTKYHDADIHYFPYDVAQANAALDAAGLKRGPDGKRFKLRLLFNPFQDPRAADFVRQSLARIGIDGEVESYDFATYVKKAYTDRAFDITLEALSNAFDPTVGVQRVFWSKNFKVGLPFSNAAHYSSPEVDRLLEAASVETDDAKRRQLFIQFQQLVHDDIPSIEFGANPNITIVAKNVKDYAPTGEGIRGSFADLYIQP
;
A
#
# COMPACT_ATOMS: atom_id res chain seq x y z
N LEU A 1 -30.92 -60.65 -7.26
CA LEU A 1 -30.36 -59.33 -7.57
C LEU A 1 -30.08 -58.63 -6.26
N ILE A 2 -28.79 -58.69 -5.81
CA ILE A 2 -28.30 -58.00 -4.62
C ILE A 2 -27.63 -56.73 -5.10
N SER A 3 -28.21 -55.57 -4.74
CA SER A 3 -27.64 -54.25 -5.06
C SER A 3 -26.64 -53.86 -3.96
N SER A 4 -25.35 -53.80 -4.31
CA SER A 4 -24.27 -53.39 -3.43
C SER A 4 -24.14 -51.88 -3.51
N THR A 5 -24.55 -51.18 -2.45
CA THR A 5 -24.36 -49.71 -2.32
C THR A 5 -22.95 -49.45 -1.80
N MET A 6 -22.09 -48.97 -2.66
CA MET A 6 -20.71 -48.60 -2.33
C MET A 6 -20.74 -47.20 -1.65
N MET A 7 -20.52 -47.17 -0.34
CA MET A 7 -20.37 -45.96 0.45
C MET A 7 -18.96 -45.40 0.20
N CYS A 8 -18.85 -44.34 -0.58
CA CYS A 8 -17.62 -43.53 -0.66
C CYS A 8 -17.48 -42.70 0.62
N ALA A 9 -16.68 -43.17 1.56
CA ALA A 9 -16.20 -42.37 2.68
C ALA A 9 -15.19 -41.34 2.15
N GLY A 10 -15.62 -40.11 1.98
CA GLY A 10 -14.70 -38.99 1.73
C GLY A 10 -13.79 -38.80 2.94
N MET A 11 -12.49 -39.12 2.81
CA MET A 11 -11.47 -38.70 3.76
C MET A 11 -11.38 -37.18 3.73
N LEU A 12 -12.00 -36.50 4.68
CA LEU A 12 -11.62 -35.16 5.06
C LEU A 12 -10.18 -35.27 5.57
N ALA A 13 -9.22 -34.74 4.81
CA ALA A 13 -7.87 -34.57 5.29
C ALA A 13 -7.96 -33.67 6.55
N ALA A 14 -7.70 -34.26 7.72
CA ALA A 14 -7.56 -33.50 8.95
C ALA A 14 -6.41 -32.53 8.74
N GLN A 15 -6.70 -31.23 8.67
CA GLN A 15 -5.67 -30.21 8.72
C GLN A 15 -4.95 -30.38 10.06
N ALA A 16 -3.64 -30.62 10.02
CA ALA A 16 -2.85 -30.73 11.23
C ALA A 16 -2.99 -29.43 12.04
N GLU A 17 -3.22 -29.55 13.33
CA GLU A 17 -3.30 -28.39 14.21
C GLU A 17 -1.98 -27.61 14.15
N PRO A 18 -2.04 -26.24 14.19
CA PRO A 18 -0.84 -25.40 14.17
C PRO A 18 0.09 -25.75 15.34
N ASN A 19 1.36 -25.95 15.05
CA ASN A 19 2.37 -26.18 16.08
C ASN A 19 2.60 -24.91 16.90
N HIS A 20 2.76 -25.10 18.21
CA HIS A 20 3.16 -24.05 19.12
C HIS A 20 4.68 -24.00 19.30
N GLY A 21 5.21 -22.78 19.37
CA GLY A 21 6.62 -22.52 19.67
C GLY A 21 7.43 -22.08 18.46
N GLY A 22 8.69 -21.81 18.71
CA GLY A 22 9.66 -21.39 17.69
C GLY A 22 9.83 -19.88 17.58
N THR A 23 10.87 -19.52 16.84
CA THR A 23 11.23 -18.12 16.53
C THR A 23 11.18 -17.88 15.03
N LEU A 24 10.42 -16.88 14.61
CA LEU A 24 10.48 -16.35 13.25
C LEU A 24 11.62 -15.34 13.17
N THR A 25 12.62 -15.58 12.32
CA THR A 25 13.59 -14.55 11.92
C THR A 25 13.15 -13.90 10.62
N TRP A 26 12.80 -12.62 10.69
CA TRP A 26 12.21 -11.85 9.60
C TRP A 26 13.13 -10.69 9.19
N LEU A 27 13.48 -10.63 7.90
CA LEU A 27 14.28 -9.54 7.33
C LEU A 27 13.37 -8.39 6.89
N VAL A 28 13.62 -7.21 7.42
CA VAL A 28 12.93 -5.96 7.05
C VAL A 28 13.96 -4.93 6.58
N THR A 29 13.63 -4.21 5.51
CA THR A 29 14.48 -3.14 4.97
C THR A 29 13.62 -2.06 4.31
N PRO A 30 13.88 -0.76 4.56
CA PRO A 30 14.85 -0.22 5.52
C PRO A 30 14.39 -0.40 6.98
N GLU A 31 15.34 -0.19 7.92
CA GLU A 31 15.02 -0.11 9.35
C GLU A 31 14.02 1.03 9.60
N PRO A 32 12.93 0.80 10.36
CA PRO A 32 11.98 1.86 10.69
C PRO A 32 12.54 2.81 11.75
N ALA A 33 12.17 4.08 11.66
CA ALA A 33 12.54 5.07 12.67
C ALA A 33 11.77 4.88 14.00
N SER A 34 10.60 4.26 13.95
CA SER A 34 9.74 3.88 15.09
C SER A 34 8.97 2.61 14.73
N ILE A 35 8.13 2.10 15.63
CA ILE A 35 7.38 0.86 15.39
C ILE A 35 5.91 1.16 15.06
N VAL A 36 5.25 2.03 15.83
CA VAL A 36 3.82 2.31 15.65
C VAL A 36 3.60 3.15 14.38
N PRO A 37 2.69 2.74 13.46
CA PRO A 37 2.36 3.51 12.28
C PRO A 37 1.36 4.66 12.58
N LEU A 38 1.65 5.46 13.63
CA LEU A 38 0.78 6.54 14.08
C LEU A 38 1.08 7.87 13.38
N THR A 39 2.36 8.16 13.19
CA THR A 39 2.84 9.45 12.63
C THR A 39 3.53 9.29 11.29
N THR A 40 3.54 8.08 10.75
CA THR A 40 4.24 7.71 9.50
C THR A 40 3.50 6.62 8.76
N THR A 41 3.68 6.57 7.44
CA THR A 41 3.20 5.49 6.57
C THR A 41 4.35 4.70 5.96
N ALA A 42 5.56 4.81 6.53
CA ALA A 42 6.74 4.09 6.07
C ALA A 42 6.55 2.57 6.16
N GLY A 43 7.13 1.82 5.20
CA GLY A 43 6.93 0.38 5.06
C GLY A 43 7.23 -0.40 6.34
N GLY A 44 8.42 -0.22 6.91
CA GLY A 44 8.82 -0.94 8.12
C GLY A 44 7.89 -0.73 9.31
N ASN A 45 7.39 0.49 9.54
CA ASN A 45 6.39 0.76 10.57
C ASN A 45 5.06 0.05 10.27
N ALA A 46 4.59 0.16 9.02
CA ALA A 46 3.35 -0.43 8.57
C ALA A 46 3.37 -1.98 8.61
N GLU A 47 4.54 -2.58 8.50
CA GLU A 47 4.73 -4.03 8.58
C GLU A 47 4.88 -4.53 10.02
N ILE A 48 5.74 -3.88 10.82
CA ILE A 48 6.07 -4.38 12.18
C ILE A 48 4.98 -3.99 13.19
N GLY A 49 4.46 -2.76 13.11
CA GLY A 49 3.51 -2.21 14.07
C GLY A 49 2.30 -3.11 14.35
N PRO A 50 1.61 -3.65 13.32
CA PRO A 50 0.42 -4.47 13.52
C PRO A 50 0.63 -5.80 14.25
N LYS A 51 1.88 -6.22 14.51
CA LYS A 51 2.18 -7.36 15.39
C LYS A 51 1.97 -7.01 16.85
N VAL A 52 2.05 -5.71 17.19
CA VAL A 52 1.95 -5.19 18.57
C VAL A 52 0.68 -4.39 18.79
N VAL A 53 0.30 -3.54 17.84
CA VAL A 53 -0.90 -2.68 17.91
C VAL A 53 -1.95 -3.14 16.91
N GLU A 54 -3.20 -3.21 17.32
CA GLU A 54 -4.31 -3.64 16.47
C GLU A 54 -5.16 -2.46 16.02
N GLY A 55 -5.92 -2.66 14.95
CA GLY A 55 -7.00 -1.76 14.52
C GLY A 55 -8.36 -2.22 15.04
N LEU A 56 -9.40 -1.51 14.68
CA LEU A 56 -10.77 -1.95 14.97
C LEU A 56 -11.17 -3.17 14.14
N LEU A 57 -10.71 -3.23 12.89
CA LEU A 57 -11.08 -4.26 11.91
C LEU A 57 -9.83 -4.83 11.24
N THR A 58 -9.96 -6.02 10.69
CA THR A 58 -9.08 -6.62 9.68
C THR A 58 -9.88 -6.88 8.40
N TYR A 59 -9.26 -7.36 7.33
CA TYR A 59 -9.91 -7.49 6.03
C TYR A 59 -9.57 -8.81 5.36
N ASP A 60 -10.55 -9.43 4.72
CA ASP A 60 -10.28 -10.54 3.83
C ASP A 60 -9.55 -10.08 2.55
N LYS A 61 -9.19 -11.02 1.68
CA LYS A 61 -8.47 -10.72 0.43
C LYS A 61 -9.27 -9.91 -0.59
N ASN A 62 -10.57 -9.74 -0.36
CA ASN A 62 -11.46 -8.89 -1.17
C ASN A 62 -11.73 -7.53 -0.50
N LEU A 63 -11.01 -7.22 0.60
CA LEU A 63 -11.17 -6.03 1.43
C LEU A 63 -12.56 -5.92 2.10
N ASN A 64 -13.25 -7.04 2.31
CA ASN A 64 -14.42 -7.03 3.16
C ASN A 64 -13.98 -6.95 4.63
N PRO A 65 -14.55 -6.04 5.43
CA PRO A 65 -14.19 -5.89 6.83
C PRO A 65 -14.53 -7.14 7.65
N GLN A 66 -13.59 -7.52 8.51
CA GLN A 66 -13.70 -8.65 9.42
C GLN A 66 -13.51 -8.19 10.86
N PRO A 67 -14.14 -8.86 11.84
CA PRO A 67 -14.00 -8.51 13.25
C PRO A 67 -12.55 -8.61 13.75
N LEU A 68 -12.13 -7.61 14.56
CA LEU A 68 -10.88 -7.62 15.30
C LEU A 68 -11.14 -7.05 16.71
N LEU A 69 -10.72 -5.83 17.05
CA LEU A 69 -11.10 -5.18 18.31
C LEU A 69 -12.58 -4.79 18.35
N ALA A 70 -13.18 -4.50 17.20
CA ALA A 70 -14.63 -4.43 17.05
C ALA A 70 -15.18 -5.80 16.64
N THR A 71 -16.24 -6.25 17.30
CA THR A 71 -16.92 -7.54 17.02
C THR A 71 -18.11 -7.40 16.11
N ALA A 72 -18.70 -6.21 16.06
CA ALA A 72 -19.81 -5.86 15.18
C ALA A 72 -19.82 -4.34 14.93
N TRP A 73 -20.46 -3.95 13.84
CA TRP A 73 -20.64 -2.53 13.49
C TRP A 73 -21.94 -2.32 12.72
N SER A 74 -22.40 -1.09 12.74
CA SER A 74 -23.51 -0.63 11.92
C SER A 74 -23.27 0.79 11.45
N VAL A 75 -23.84 1.14 10.30
CA VAL A 75 -23.81 2.48 9.73
C VAL A 75 -25.23 3.01 9.70
N SER A 76 -25.45 4.24 10.14
CA SER A 76 -26.75 4.90 10.07
C SER A 76 -27.21 5.05 8.61
N LYS A 77 -28.52 5.17 8.40
CA LYS A 77 -29.12 5.24 7.06
C LYS A 77 -28.61 6.44 6.23
N ASP A 78 -28.27 7.54 6.92
CA ASP A 78 -27.71 8.77 6.32
C ASP A 78 -26.17 8.70 6.15
N GLY A 79 -25.54 7.62 6.63
CA GLY A 79 -24.08 7.44 6.56
C GLY A 79 -23.27 8.33 7.48
N LEU A 80 -23.91 8.97 8.48
CA LEU A 80 -23.26 9.95 9.36
C LEU A 80 -22.81 9.38 10.71
N GLU A 81 -23.26 8.19 11.08
CA GLU A 81 -22.86 7.51 12.30
C GLU A 81 -22.35 6.10 12.01
N TYR A 82 -21.17 5.78 12.52
CA TYR A 82 -20.56 4.45 12.50
C TYR A 82 -20.45 3.96 13.94
N ARG A 83 -21.30 3.00 14.31
CA ARG A 83 -21.35 2.41 15.64
C ARG A 83 -20.59 1.10 15.68
N PHE A 84 -19.64 0.98 16.59
CA PHE A 84 -18.83 -0.24 16.81
C PHE A 84 -19.12 -0.83 18.18
N THR A 85 -19.38 -2.13 18.22
CA THR A 85 -19.39 -2.94 19.45
C THR A 85 -18.00 -3.50 19.65
N LEU A 86 -17.37 -3.19 20.77
CA LEU A 86 -15.99 -3.56 21.05
C LEU A 86 -15.90 -4.92 21.77
N ARG A 87 -14.79 -5.61 21.54
CA ARG A 87 -14.47 -6.88 22.17
C ARG A 87 -14.25 -6.69 23.67
N ARG A 88 -14.90 -7.53 24.48
CA ARG A 88 -14.76 -7.51 25.93
C ARG A 88 -13.56 -8.33 26.38
N GLY A 89 -12.97 -7.97 27.51
CA GLY A 89 -11.87 -8.71 28.14
C GLY A 89 -10.50 -8.50 27.48
N VAL A 90 -10.38 -7.64 26.47
CA VAL A 90 -9.10 -7.26 25.89
C VAL A 90 -8.31 -6.41 26.85
N LYS A 91 -7.01 -6.72 26.99
CA LYS A 91 -6.07 -5.98 27.84
C LYS A 91 -4.93 -5.43 26.99
N TRP A 92 -4.47 -4.26 27.35
CA TRP A 92 -3.17 -3.75 26.93
C TRP A 92 -2.04 -4.63 27.47
N HIS A 93 -0.88 -4.62 26.84
CA HIS A 93 0.28 -5.41 27.30
C HIS A 93 0.76 -5.03 28.71
N ASP A 94 0.37 -3.88 29.23
CA ASP A 94 0.61 -3.45 30.62
C ASP A 94 -0.50 -3.91 31.60
N GLY A 95 -1.46 -4.69 31.13
CA GLY A 95 -2.54 -5.29 31.92
C GLY A 95 -3.78 -4.42 32.08
N LYS A 96 -3.77 -3.15 31.66
CA LYS A 96 -4.94 -2.29 31.73
C LYS A 96 -6.02 -2.70 30.71
N PRO A 97 -7.32 -2.46 30.99
CA PRO A 97 -8.39 -2.81 30.07
C PRO A 97 -8.40 -1.88 28.85
N PHE A 98 -8.65 -2.45 27.68
CA PHE A 98 -9.01 -1.71 26.46
C PHE A 98 -10.48 -1.31 26.51
N THR A 99 -10.78 -0.03 26.14
CA THR A 99 -12.13 0.52 26.17
C THR A 99 -12.40 1.44 24.99
N SER A 100 -13.66 1.87 24.83
CA SER A 100 -14.09 2.85 23.83
C SER A 100 -13.39 4.21 23.96
N ALA A 101 -12.90 4.56 25.15
CA ALA A 101 -12.12 5.78 25.36
C ALA A 101 -10.79 5.76 24.59
N ASP A 102 -10.16 4.58 24.47
CA ASP A 102 -8.95 4.41 23.66
C ASP A 102 -9.25 4.55 22.18
N VAL A 103 -10.40 4.06 21.73
CA VAL A 103 -10.85 4.20 20.34
C VAL A 103 -11.08 5.67 20.00
N ALA A 104 -11.81 6.40 20.83
CA ALA A 104 -12.08 7.81 20.61
C ALA A 104 -10.78 8.62 20.57
N PHE A 105 -9.89 8.40 21.53
CA PHE A 105 -8.58 9.03 21.56
C PHE A 105 -7.76 8.73 20.30
N SER A 106 -7.70 7.48 19.87
CA SER A 106 -6.92 7.05 18.71
C SER A 106 -7.43 7.68 17.41
N ILE A 107 -8.74 7.63 17.14
CA ILE A 107 -9.32 8.18 15.91
C ILE A 107 -9.11 9.69 15.83
N LEU A 108 -9.33 10.42 16.93
CA LEU A 108 -9.12 11.87 16.97
C LEU A 108 -7.64 12.26 16.85
N THR A 109 -6.74 11.45 17.40
CA THR A 109 -5.29 11.61 17.22
C THR A 109 -4.86 11.37 15.78
N LEU A 110 -5.31 10.25 15.16
CA LEU A 110 -5.02 9.94 13.76
C LEU A 110 -5.47 11.04 12.80
N LYS A 111 -6.63 11.65 13.07
CA LYS A 111 -7.12 12.82 12.31
C LYS A 111 -6.13 13.99 12.33
N GLN A 112 -5.36 14.15 13.40
CA GLN A 112 -4.43 15.27 13.57
C GLN A 112 -3.03 14.98 13.04
N VAL A 113 -2.47 13.79 13.33
CA VAL A 113 -1.03 13.52 13.15
C VAL A 113 -0.72 12.54 12.04
N HIS A 114 -1.63 11.59 11.73
CA HIS A 114 -1.35 10.57 10.74
C HIS A 114 -1.36 11.14 9.31
N PRO A 115 -0.38 10.86 8.45
CA PRO A 115 -0.26 11.46 7.11
C PRO A 115 -1.52 11.30 6.24
N ARG A 116 -2.13 10.10 6.22
CA ARG A 116 -3.40 9.87 5.52
C ARG A 116 -4.62 10.09 6.41
N GLY A 117 -4.48 9.98 7.72
CA GLY A 117 -5.57 10.16 8.69
C GLY A 117 -6.24 11.52 8.60
N ARG A 118 -5.48 12.56 8.24
CA ARG A 118 -6.03 13.91 8.02
C ARG A 118 -7.10 13.94 6.91
N SER A 119 -6.98 13.12 5.90
CA SER A 119 -7.99 12.98 4.84
C SER A 119 -9.01 11.89 5.17
N THR A 120 -8.56 10.73 5.67
CA THR A 120 -9.41 9.60 6.03
C THR A 120 -10.46 9.99 7.08
N PHE A 121 -10.06 10.72 8.10
CA PHE A 121 -10.93 11.17 9.19
C PHE A 121 -11.36 12.64 9.08
N ALA A 122 -11.20 13.27 7.91
CA ALA A 122 -11.54 14.68 7.70
C ALA A 122 -12.97 15.02 8.13
N ASN A 123 -13.92 14.15 7.80
CA ASN A 123 -15.34 14.32 8.09
C ASN A 123 -15.74 13.93 9.53
N VAL A 124 -14.83 13.32 10.32
CA VAL A 124 -15.13 12.97 11.72
C VAL A 124 -15.28 14.24 12.55
N THR A 125 -16.43 14.41 13.17
CA THR A 125 -16.73 15.53 14.05
C THR A 125 -16.48 15.19 15.51
N ASP A 126 -16.82 13.95 15.90
CA ASP A 126 -16.62 13.46 17.27
C ASP A 126 -16.61 11.90 17.28
N VAL A 127 -16.17 11.32 18.39
CA VAL A 127 -16.30 9.90 18.68
C VAL A 127 -16.92 9.75 20.07
N LYS A 128 -18.19 9.37 20.10
CA LYS A 128 -18.93 9.14 21.34
C LYS A 128 -18.60 7.80 21.97
N THR A 129 -18.55 7.76 23.28
CA THR A 129 -18.27 6.57 24.09
C THR A 129 -19.36 6.38 25.13
N PRO A 130 -20.59 5.97 24.73
CA PRO A 130 -21.73 5.87 25.64
C PRO A 130 -21.52 4.86 26.76
N ASP A 131 -20.69 3.87 26.54
CA ASP A 131 -20.24 2.87 27.50
C ASP A 131 -18.82 2.37 27.15
N PRO A 132 -18.12 1.60 28.01
CA PRO A 132 -16.74 1.14 27.75
C PRO A 132 -16.57 0.25 26.52
N TYR A 133 -17.65 -0.27 25.95
CA TYR A 133 -17.61 -1.25 24.85
C TYR A 133 -18.39 -0.80 23.61
N THR A 134 -18.78 0.47 23.56
CA THR A 134 -19.44 1.08 22.39
C THR A 134 -18.70 2.35 21.98
N ALA A 135 -18.25 2.42 20.74
CA ALA A 135 -17.71 3.63 20.13
C ALA A 135 -18.59 4.04 18.94
N VAL A 136 -18.94 5.33 18.86
CA VAL A 136 -19.75 5.89 17.76
C VAL A 136 -18.99 7.02 17.11
N ILE A 137 -18.53 6.80 15.87
CA ILE A 137 -17.85 7.83 15.07
C ILE A 137 -18.93 8.66 14.38
N GLU A 138 -18.98 9.94 14.66
CA GLU A 138 -19.90 10.91 14.06
C GLU A 138 -19.23 11.68 12.94
N LEU A 139 -19.93 11.86 11.82
CA LEU A 139 -19.42 12.50 10.61
C LEU A 139 -20.26 13.72 10.22
N SER A 140 -19.62 14.74 9.65
CA SER A 140 -20.27 15.88 9.00
C SER A 140 -20.80 15.57 7.59
N LYS A 141 -20.25 14.55 6.94
CA LYS A 141 -20.62 14.03 5.61
C LYS A 141 -20.36 12.53 5.56
N PRO A 142 -21.10 11.75 4.75
CA PRO A 142 -20.81 10.33 4.57
C PRO A 142 -19.36 10.09 4.13
N ALA A 143 -18.78 8.98 4.60
CA ALA A 143 -17.44 8.55 4.25
C ALA A 143 -17.42 7.03 4.10
N PRO A 144 -17.94 6.47 3.00
CA PRO A 144 -18.08 5.02 2.81
C PRO A 144 -16.74 4.27 2.87
N PHE A 145 -15.63 4.94 2.58
CA PHE A 145 -14.28 4.40 2.69
C PHE A 145 -13.80 4.22 4.15
N LEU A 146 -14.50 4.77 5.13
CA LEU A 146 -14.08 4.71 6.54
C LEU A 146 -13.97 3.27 7.04
N LEU A 147 -14.93 2.41 6.66
CA LEU A 147 -14.90 1.00 7.07
C LEU A 147 -13.70 0.22 6.52
N THR A 148 -13.08 0.66 5.44
CA THR A 148 -11.87 0.02 4.89
C THR A 148 -10.58 0.59 5.47
N ALA A 149 -10.64 1.66 6.28
CA ALA A 149 -9.50 2.37 6.81
C ALA A 149 -9.04 1.92 8.21
N LEU A 150 -9.68 0.92 8.83
CA LEU A 150 -9.58 0.64 10.27
C LEU A 150 -8.65 -0.52 10.63
N ALA A 151 -7.74 -0.93 9.72
CA ALA A 151 -6.68 -1.90 10.02
C ALA A 151 -5.57 -1.27 10.88
N GLY A 152 -4.89 -2.09 11.68
CA GLY A 152 -3.80 -1.64 12.56
C GLY A 152 -2.62 -1.00 11.82
N THR A 153 -2.39 -1.36 10.57
CA THR A 153 -1.36 -0.76 9.72
C THR A 153 -1.67 0.68 9.30
N GLU A 154 -2.94 1.09 9.31
CA GLU A 154 -3.39 2.42 8.89
C GLU A 154 -4.01 3.22 10.04
N SER A 155 -4.71 2.55 10.93
CA SER A 155 -5.44 3.16 12.04
C SER A 155 -5.18 2.39 13.34
N PRO A 156 -3.93 2.41 13.84
CA PRO A 156 -3.61 1.74 15.09
C PRO A 156 -4.40 2.33 16.25
N ILE A 157 -4.98 1.45 17.06
CA ILE A 157 -5.57 1.84 18.33
C ILE A 157 -4.45 1.87 19.37
N ILE A 158 -4.30 3.00 20.05
CA ILE A 158 -3.22 3.27 21.01
C ILE A 158 -3.79 3.48 22.42
N PRO A 159 -3.04 3.15 23.47
CA PRO A 159 -3.50 3.27 24.86
C PRO A 159 -3.57 4.75 25.28
N LYS A 160 -4.79 5.26 25.45
CA LYS A 160 -5.01 6.65 25.88
C LYS A 160 -4.15 7.02 27.08
N HIS A 161 -4.07 6.14 28.10
CA HIS A 161 -3.35 6.41 29.34
C HIS A 161 -1.83 6.61 29.20
N LEU A 162 -1.23 6.27 28.04
CA LEU A 162 0.20 6.45 27.77
C LEU A 162 0.48 7.60 26.79
N TYR A 163 -0.54 8.07 26.09
CA TYR A 163 -0.40 9.11 25.06
C TYR A 163 -1.12 10.44 25.42
N ASP A 164 -2.19 10.39 26.19
CA ASP A 164 -2.98 11.59 26.54
C ASP A 164 -2.15 12.57 27.36
N GLY A 165 -2.20 13.86 26.97
CA GLY A 165 -1.43 14.92 27.60
C GLY A 165 0.07 14.96 27.22
N THR A 166 0.51 14.11 26.26
CA THR A 166 1.90 14.11 25.77
C THR A 166 2.00 14.71 24.37
N ASP A 167 3.22 15.02 23.92
CA ASP A 167 3.48 15.24 22.50
C ASP A 167 3.45 13.89 21.76
N ILE A 168 2.44 13.71 20.92
CA ILE A 168 2.18 12.46 20.20
C ILE A 168 3.35 12.08 19.29
N VAL A 169 3.97 13.05 18.63
CA VAL A 169 5.03 12.80 17.62
C VAL A 169 6.30 12.28 18.29
N SER A 170 6.67 12.85 19.42
CA SER A 170 7.87 12.48 20.18
C SER A 170 7.61 11.46 21.30
N ASN A 171 6.39 10.92 21.41
CA ASN A 171 6.05 9.98 22.47
C ASN A 171 6.91 8.70 22.36
N PRO A 172 7.60 8.27 23.46
CA PRO A 172 8.51 7.14 23.44
C PRO A 172 7.82 5.80 23.10
N TYR A 173 6.53 5.69 23.35
CA TYR A 173 5.75 4.50 23.01
C TYR A 173 5.54 4.33 21.50
N ASN A 174 5.90 5.30 20.66
CA ASN A 174 5.98 5.10 19.22
C ASN A 174 7.08 4.10 18.83
N SER A 175 8.16 4.00 19.63
CA SER A 175 9.27 3.08 19.41
C SER A 175 9.30 1.90 20.37
N ALA A 176 8.65 2.01 21.54
CA ALA A 176 8.53 0.95 22.54
C ALA A 176 7.02 0.70 22.85
N PRO A 177 6.25 0.18 21.88
CA PRO A 177 4.80 0.16 21.94
C PRO A 177 4.25 -0.75 23.03
N VAL A 178 3.18 -0.28 23.66
CA VAL A 178 2.22 -1.06 24.43
C VAL A 178 0.96 -1.20 23.58
N GLY A 179 0.63 -2.42 23.18
CA GLY A 179 -0.51 -2.73 22.30
C GLY A 179 -1.47 -3.72 22.92
N THR A 180 -2.45 -4.14 22.11
CA THR A 180 -3.38 -5.24 22.43
C THR A 180 -3.05 -6.50 21.62
N GLY A 181 -2.07 -6.41 20.73
CA GLY A 181 -1.77 -7.39 19.69
C GLY A 181 -1.16 -8.71 20.22
N PRO A 182 -0.95 -9.65 19.28
CA PRO A 182 -0.46 -11.00 19.62
C PRO A 182 0.98 -11.04 20.13
N PHE A 183 1.78 -10.00 19.88
CA PHE A 183 3.16 -9.94 20.32
C PHE A 183 3.45 -8.68 21.14
N ILE A 184 4.31 -8.85 22.15
CA ILE A 184 4.76 -7.79 23.07
C ILE A 184 6.14 -7.32 22.62
N TYR A 185 6.34 -6.01 22.53
CA TYR A 185 7.65 -5.41 22.33
C TYR A 185 8.59 -5.72 23.50
N LYS A 186 9.83 -6.11 23.17
CA LYS A 186 10.89 -6.36 24.16
C LYS A 186 12.09 -5.44 24.01
N SER A 187 12.61 -5.31 22.80
CA SER A 187 13.79 -4.46 22.54
C SER A 187 13.86 -4.00 21.11
N PHE A 188 14.46 -2.83 20.91
CA PHE A 188 14.85 -2.30 19.63
C PHE A 188 16.33 -1.89 19.71
N VAL A 189 17.20 -2.63 19.04
CA VAL A 189 18.63 -2.34 18.92
C VAL A 189 18.88 -1.78 17.52
N HIS A 190 19.04 -0.46 17.44
CA HIS A 190 19.23 0.25 16.18
C HIS A 190 20.39 -0.32 15.36
N GLY A 191 20.20 -0.43 14.06
CA GLY A 191 21.15 -1.04 13.12
C GLY A 191 21.23 -2.56 13.21
N SER A 192 20.43 -3.22 14.07
CA SER A 192 20.54 -4.65 14.31
C SER A 192 19.20 -5.37 14.27
N TYR A 193 18.33 -5.18 15.29
CA TYR A 193 17.10 -5.95 15.36
C TYR A 193 16.01 -5.30 16.24
N ILE A 194 14.76 -5.77 16.04
CA ILE A 194 13.65 -5.65 16.99
C ILE A 194 13.28 -7.06 17.46
N LEU A 195 13.07 -7.24 18.78
CA LEU A 195 12.57 -8.46 19.37
C LEU A 195 11.14 -8.28 19.88
N LEU A 196 10.25 -9.13 19.40
CA LEU A 196 8.88 -9.26 19.87
C LEU A 196 8.69 -10.66 20.47
N GLU A 197 7.95 -10.77 21.57
CA GLU A 197 7.62 -12.05 22.22
C GLU A 197 6.11 -12.28 22.25
N ARG A 198 5.71 -13.55 22.29
CA ARG A 198 4.31 -13.97 22.42
C ARG A 198 3.61 -13.23 23.55
N ASN A 199 2.41 -12.71 23.29
CA ASN A 199 1.51 -12.23 24.32
C ASN A 199 0.75 -13.41 24.94
N PRO A 200 1.06 -13.82 26.20
CA PRO A 200 0.38 -14.94 26.83
C PRO A 200 -1.09 -14.63 27.15
N ASP A 201 -1.44 -13.35 27.24
CA ASP A 201 -2.80 -12.87 27.53
C ASP A 201 -3.56 -12.40 26.28
N TYR A 202 -3.06 -12.75 25.08
CA TYR A 202 -3.76 -12.40 23.84
C TYR A 202 -5.19 -12.91 23.86
N TRP A 203 -6.12 -12.06 23.46
CA TRP A 203 -7.55 -12.32 23.59
C TRP A 203 -8.07 -13.44 22.65
N ASP A 204 -7.39 -13.68 21.50
CA ASP A 204 -7.78 -14.70 20.50
C ASP A 204 -7.02 -16.01 20.73
N LYS A 205 -7.41 -16.75 21.76
CA LYS A 205 -6.82 -18.07 22.06
C LYS A 205 -7.18 -19.09 20.98
N PRO A 206 -6.24 -20.02 20.63
CA PRO A 206 -4.92 -20.27 21.21
C PRO A 206 -3.77 -19.44 20.64
N LYS A 207 -4.06 -18.47 19.82
CA LYS A 207 -3.05 -17.60 19.16
C LYS A 207 -2.30 -16.70 20.15
N PRO A 208 -1.11 -16.21 19.77
CA PRO A 208 -0.33 -16.59 18.60
C PRO A 208 0.38 -17.93 18.80
N TYR A 209 0.76 -18.59 17.70
CA TYR A 209 1.36 -19.93 17.78
C TYR A 209 2.87 -19.90 18.03
N ILE A 210 3.61 -18.94 17.46
CA ILE A 210 5.07 -18.82 17.66
C ILE A 210 5.41 -18.07 18.95
N ASP A 211 6.62 -18.32 19.48
CA ASP A 211 7.09 -17.70 20.72
C ASP A 211 7.67 -16.31 20.51
N LYS A 212 8.40 -16.11 19.39
CA LYS A 212 9.17 -14.89 19.15
C LYS A 212 9.20 -14.51 17.67
N ILE A 213 9.28 -13.20 17.44
CA ILE A 213 9.65 -12.62 16.15
C ILE A 213 10.94 -11.83 16.35
N LEU A 214 12.00 -12.24 15.67
CA LEU A 214 13.25 -11.50 15.58
C LEU A 214 13.29 -10.80 14.22
N VAL A 215 12.95 -9.50 14.21
CA VAL A 215 13.07 -8.65 13.02
C VAL A 215 14.52 -8.22 12.90
N ARG A 216 15.20 -8.56 11.79
CA ARG A 216 16.60 -8.21 11.56
C ARG A 216 16.76 -7.19 10.44
N PHE A 217 17.69 -6.27 10.65
CA PHE A 217 18.05 -5.23 9.69
C PHE A 217 19.39 -5.56 9.06
N LEU A 218 19.39 -5.95 7.80
CA LEU A 218 20.56 -6.21 6.97
C LEU A 218 20.52 -5.28 5.77
N PRO A 219 21.31 -4.19 5.74
CA PRO A 219 21.27 -3.22 4.63
C PRO A 219 21.69 -3.81 3.28
N ASP A 220 22.69 -4.68 3.28
CA ASP A 220 23.24 -5.30 2.08
C ASP A 220 22.32 -6.42 1.53
N ALA A 221 21.97 -6.34 0.24
CA ALA A 221 21.06 -7.28 -0.40
C ALA A 221 21.65 -8.69 -0.53
N ALA A 222 22.98 -8.81 -0.76
CA ALA A 222 23.62 -10.11 -0.84
C ALA A 222 23.68 -10.78 0.55
N ALA A 223 23.90 -9.99 1.62
CA ALA A 223 23.84 -10.50 2.99
C ALA A 223 22.42 -11.00 3.34
N ARG A 224 21.36 -10.31 2.88
CA ARG A 224 19.97 -10.79 3.06
C ARG A 224 19.72 -12.10 2.33
N ALA A 225 20.16 -12.20 1.07
CA ALA A 225 20.03 -13.43 0.30
C ALA A 225 20.75 -14.60 0.98
N ALA A 226 22.00 -14.39 1.44
CA ALA A 226 22.78 -15.41 2.15
C ALA A 226 22.13 -15.82 3.49
N ALA A 227 21.53 -14.88 4.24
CA ALA A 227 20.83 -15.17 5.48
C ALA A 227 19.59 -16.06 5.24
N LEU A 228 18.85 -15.82 4.16
CA LEU A 228 17.75 -16.71 3.76
C LEU A 228 18.27 -18.08 3.36
N GLU A 229 19.22 -18.18 2.43
CA GLU A 229 19.75 -19.46 1.92
C GLU A 229 20.33 -20.35 3.01
N SER A 230 21.01 -19.77 3.99
CA SER A 230 21.58 -20.51 5.12
C SER A 230 20.55 -20.92 6.17
N GLY A 231 19.29 -20.46 6.07
CA GLY A 231 18.25 -20.65 7.09
C GLY A 231 18.43 -19.77 8.32
N ALA A 232 19.33 -18.78 8.30
CA ALA A 232 19.47 -17.78 9.35
C ALA A 232 18.32 -16.77 9.37
N ALA A 233 17.51 -16.73 8.32
CA ALA A 233 16.24 -16.04 8.24
C ALA A 233 15.18 -16.92 7.57
N ASN A 234 13.92 -16.76 7.99
CA ASN A 234 12.78 -17.57 7.54
C ASN A 234 11.83 -16.80 6.62
N LEU A 235 11.85 -15.48 6.70
CA LEU A 235 10.93 -14.58 6.00
C LEU A 235 11.68 -13.32 5.56
N GLY A 236 11.41 -12.85 4.34
CA GLY A 236 11.92 -11.57 3.86
C GLY A 236 11.02 -10.99 2.79
N ASP A 237 10.41 -9.84 3.08
CA ASP A 237 9.66 -9.07 2.09
C ASP A 237 10.62 -8.12 1.37
N GLN A 238 10.60 -8.14 0.02
CA GLN A 238 11.51 -7.36 -0.83
C GLN A 238 13.01 -7.49 -0.43
N ALA A 239 13.36 -8.63 0.15
CA ALA A 239 14.67 -8.85 0.77
C ALA A 239 15.79 -9.12 -0.24
N ILE A 240 15.45 -9.54 -1.46
CA ILE A 240 16.42 -9.91 -2.49
C ILE A 240 16.23 -9.08 -3.77
N PRO A 241 17.27 -8.89 -4.59
CA PRO A 241 17.14 -8.28 -5.92
C PRO A 241 16.21 -9.11 -6.81
N LEU A 242 15.47 -8.44 -7.70
CA LEU A 242 14.59 -9.13 -8.67
C LEU A 242 15.33 -10.13 -9.56
N SER A 243 16.60 -9.87 -9.88
CA SER A 243 17.48 -10.77 -10.62
C SER A 243 17.66 -12.14 -9.95
N ASP A 244 17.56 -12.18 -8.62
CA ASP A 244 17.80 -13.39 -7.83
C ASP A 244 16.52 -14.21 -7.60
N VAL A 245 15.34 -13.64 -7.85
CA VAL A 245 14.05 -14.30 -7.60
C VAL A 245 13.97 -15.68 -8.28
N LYS A 246 14.38 -15.77 -9.56
CA LYS A 246 14.40 -17.04 -10.28
C LYS A 246 15.25 -18.11 -9.58
N ARG A 247 16.38 -17.73 -9.00
CA ARG A 247 17.23 -18.64 -8.23
C ARG A 247 16.51 -19.16 -6.99
N PHE A 248 15.82 -18.28 -6.25
CA PHE A 248 15.06 -18.67 -5.07
C PHE A 248 13.88 -19.60 -5.39
N THR A 249 13.26 -19.50 -6.58
CA THR A 249 12.21 -20.45 -7.01
C THR A 249 12.73 -21.89 -7.14
N THR A 250 14.04 -22.10 -7.31
CA THR A 250 14.65 -23.42 -7.42
C THR A 250 15.10 -24.00 -6.08
N LEU A 251 15.12 -23.21 -5.02
CA LEU A 251 15.54 -23.68 -3.70
C LEU A 251 14.43 -24.52 -3.04
N PRO A 252 14.77 -25.75 -2.57
CA PRO A 252 13.77 -26.69 -2.08
C PRO A 252 13.04 -26.22 -0.82
N ASN A 253 13.70 -25.38 0.00
CA ASN A 253 13.24 -24.98 1.33
C ASN A 253 12.45 -23.67 1.35
N PHE A 254 12.29 -23.00 0.20
CA PHE A 254 11.62 -21.69 0.11
C PHE A 254 10.44 -21.71 -0.85
N THR A 255 9.51 -20.82 -0.58
CA THR A 255 8.45 -20.38 -1.50
C THR A 255 8.72 -18.93 -1.83
N VAL A 256 8.60 -18.58 -3.10
CA VAL A 256 8.58 -17.20 -3.58
C VAL A 256 7.12 -16.78 -3.75
N ASP A 257 6.66 -15.87 -2.93
CA ASP A 257 5.33 -15.29 -3.04
C ASP A 257 5.43 -13.95 -3.78
N THR A 258 4.68 -13.83 -4.87
CA THR A 258 4.65 -12.62 -5.72
C THR A 258 3.32 -11.86 -5.59
N THR A 259 2.55 -12.14 -4.55
CA THR A 259 1.24 -11.54 -4.32
C THR A 259 1.38 -10.05 -4.01
N ASN A 260 0.69 -9.22 -4.80
CA ASN A 260 0.41 -7.83 -4.42
C ASN A 260 -0.82 -7.80 -3.53
N TRP A 261 -0.65 -7.28 -2.32
CA TRP A 261 -1.70 -7.27 -1.30
C TRP A 261 -2.68 -6.12 -1.54
N PRO A 262 -4.00 -6.38 -1.51
CA PRO A 262 -4.98 -5.39 -1.91
C PRO A 262 -5.14 -4.22 -0.94
N TYR A 263 -4.75 -4.39 0.33
CA TYR A 263 -4.92 -3.31 1.32
C TYR A 263 -4.02 -2.12 1.03
N VAL A 264 -2.76 -2.35 0.65
CA VAL A 264 -1.82 -1.30 0.20
C VAL A 264 -0.87 -1.88 -0.84
N SER A 265 -0.91 -1.36 -2.04
CA SER A 265 0.05 -1.63 -3.11
C SER A 265 0.64 -0.34 -3.64
N ASN A 266 1.87 -0.39 -4.15
CA ASN A 266 2.50 0.74 -4.81
C ASN A 266 2.23 0.65 -6.33
N HIS A 267 1.65 1.70 -6.88
CA HIS A 267 1.32 1.84 -8.29
C HIS A 267 2.28 2.81 -8.94
N GLN A 268 3.08 2.35 -9.89
CA GLN A 268 4.06 3.17 -10.59
C GLN A 268 3.43 3.91 -11.76
N GLN A 269 3.83 5.17 -11.93
CA GLN A 269 3.30 6.09 -12.94
C GLN A 269 4.44 6.92 -13.55
N LEU A 270 4.32 7.23 -14.83
CA LEU A 270 5.06 8.31 -15.47
C LEU A 270 4.14 9.53 -15.56
N ILE A 271 4.35 10.49 -14.68
CA ILE A 271 3.49 11.67 -14.52
C ILE A 271 4.01 12.79 -15.42
N PHE A 272 3.14 13.41 -16.20
CA PHE A 272 3.44 14.59 -17.01
C PHE A 272 3.23 15.87 -16.20
N ASN A 273 4.19 16.79 -16.25
CA ASN A 273 3.96 18.15 -15.78
C ASN A 273 3.19 18.94 -16.86
N LEU A 274 1.90 19.16 -16.63
CA LEU A 274 1.04 19.84 -17.61
C LEU A 274 1.29 21.36 -17.68
N ASP A 275 2.18 21.91 -16.86
CA ASP A 275 2.66 23.28 -16.99
C ASP A 275 3.77 23.38 -18.05
N THR A 276 4.45 22.27 -18.39
CA THR A 276 5.42 22.22 -19.48
C THR A 276 4.72 22.46 -20.83
N PRO A 277 5.08 23.51 -21.59
CA PRO A 277 4.29 23.94 -22.76
C PRO A 277 4.00 22.83 -23.78
N VAL A 278 4.99 22.02 -24.13
CA VAL A 278 4.86 20.93 -25.10
C VAL A 278 3.98 19.78 -24.59
N LEU A 279 3.91 19.60 -23.27
CA LEU A 279 3.10 18.54 -22.64
C LEU A 279 1.64 18.97 -22.38
N LYS A 280 1.27 20.22 -22.63
CA LYS A 280 -0.13 20.65 -22.62
C LYS A 280 -0.93 19.99 -23.75
N ASP A 281 -0.28 19.72 -24.89
CA ASP A 281 -0.91 19.03 -26.00
C ASP A 281 -1.10 17.54 -25.70
N ARG A 282 -2.36 17.11 -25.65
CA ARG A 282 -2.72 15.70 -25.43
C ARG A 282 -2.15 14.78 -26.52
N ALA A 283 -2.04 15.26 -27.76
CA ALA A 283 -1.47 14.46 -28.85
C ALA A 283 -0.01 14.11 -28.60
N VAL A 284 0.76 15.02 -28.00
CA VAL A 284 2.15 14.77 -27.60
C VAL A 284 2.20 13.73 -26.48
N ARG A 285 1.36 13.85 -25.44
CA ARG A 285 1.30 12.86 -24.35
C ARG A 285 0.89 11.48 -24.88
N LYS A 286 -0.07 11.42 -25.81
CA LYS A 286 -0.46 10.16 -26.45
C LYS A 286 0.69 9.55 -27.26
N ALA A 287 1.43 10.36 -28.02
CA ALA A 287 2.61 9.88 -28.76
C ALA A 287 3.67 9.29 -27.81
N ILE A 288 3.93 9.95 -26.68
CA ILE A 288 4.84 9.42 -25.66
C ILE A 288 4.29 8.09 -25.10
N SER A 289 2.98 8.01 -24.80
CA SER A 289 2.36 6.78 -24.32
C SER A 289 2.50 5.62 -25.32
N GLN A 290 2.35 5.89 -26.62
CA GLN A 290 2.54 4.89 -27.69
C GLN A 290 4.02 4.48 -27.89
N ALA A 291 4.97 5.27 -27.41
CA ALA A 291 6.39 4.95 -27.49
C ALA A 291 6.92 4.18 -26.28
N VAL A 292 6.19 4.14 -25.16
CA VAL A 292 6.56 3.44 -23.93
C VAL A 292 5.84 2.09 -23.86
N ASP A 293 6.54 1.00 -24.20
CA ASP A 293 6.01 -0.37 -24.06
C ASP A 293 6.09 -0.81 -22.60
N VAL A 294 5.01 -0.60 -21.81
CA VAL A 294 4.95 -0.99 -20.41
C VAL A 294 5.06 -2.51 -20.21
N ASN A 295 4.56 -3.32 -21.15
CA ASN A 295 4.71 -4.76 -21.10
C ASN A 295 6.17 -5.19 -21.29
N ALA A 296 6.91 -4.51 -22.18
CA ALA A 296 8.34 -4.74 -22.33
C ALA A 296 9.12 -4.29 -21.08
N LEU A 297 8.76 -3.14 -20.48
CA LEU A 297 9.33 -2.69 -19.21
C LEU A 297 9.14 -3.76 -18.13
N ASN A 298 7.93 -4.30 -17.98
CA ASN A 298 7.66 -5.38 -17.04
C ASN A 298 8.58 -6.58 -17.27
N ARG A 299 8.75 -7.02 -18.50
CA ARG A 299 9.64 -8.16 -18.82
C ARG A 299 11.11 -7.87 -18.53
N VAL A 300 11.59 -6.67 -18.87
CA VAL A 300 13.03 -6.35 -18.89
C VAL A 300 13.50 -5.79 -17.54
N VAL A 301 12.70 -4.90 -16.92
CA VAL A 301 13.06 -4.23 -15.67
C VAL A 301 12.54 -5.00 -14.47
N TRP A 302 11.28 -5.43 -14.52
CA TRP A 302 10.59 -6.11 -13.44
C TRP A 302 10.59 -7.63 -13.54
N TYR A 303 11.30 -8.20 -14.53
CA TYR A 303 11.42 -9.65 -14.76
C TYR A 303 10.07 -10.38 -14.86
N GLY A 304 9.02 -9.66 -15.26
CA GLY A 304 7.66 -10.19 -15.36
C GLY A 304 6.89 -10.27 -14.04
N TYR A 305 7.45 -9.77 -12.94
CA TYR A 305 6.80 -9.84 -11.62
C TYR A 305 5.88 -8.67 -11.31
N GLY A 306 5.89 -7.60 -12.11
CA GLY A 306 4.95 -6.49 -11.94
C GLY A 306 3.54 -6.84 -12.39
N GLN A 307 2.54 -6.27 -11.76
CA GLN A 307 1.14 -6.37 -12.19
C GLN A 307 0.77 -5.12 -12.98
N VAL A 308 1.03 -5.16 -14.29
CA VAL A 308 0.80 -4.00 -15.17
C VAL A 308 -0.68 -3.68 -15.32
N SER A 309 -0.99 -2.39 -15.38
CA SER A 309 -2.35 -1.87 -15.55
C SER A 309 -2.30 -0.47 -16.15
N ALA A 310 -3.13 -0.23 -17.17
CA ALA A 310 -3.30 1.08 -17.78
C ALA A 310 -4.32 1.98 -17.06
N ALA A 311 -5.04 1.44 -16.10
CA ALA A 311 -6.06 2.15 -15.35
C ALA A 311 -5.45 2.85 -14.12
N ALA A 312 -5.97 4.03 -13.78
CA ALA A 312 -5.52 4.82 -12.63
C ALA A 312 -5.75 4.12 -11.26
N ILE A 313 -6.75 3.25 -11.18
CA ILE A 313 -6.94 2.35 -10.05
C ILE A 313 -6.32 1.01 -10.43
N GLY A 314 -5.26 0.59 -9.74
CA GLY A 314 -4.52 -0.62 -10.07
C GLY A 314 -5.35 -1.90 -9.98
N ALA A 315 -4.99 -2.92 -10.77
CA ALA A 315 -5.69 -4.21 -10.86
C ALA A 315 -5.75 -4.99 -9.53
N VAL A 316 -4.91 -4.66 -8.57
CA VAL A 316 -4.96 -5.20 -7.20
C VAL A 316 -6.26 -4.83 -6.48
N ASN A 317 -6.81 -3.64 -6.76
CA ASN A 317 -8.11 -3.21 -6.23
C ASN A 317 -9.25 -3.69 -7.14
N THR A 318 -9.59 -4.95 -7.06
CA THR A 318 -10.59 -5.61 -7.92
C THR A 318 -11.98 -4.99 -7.82
N LYS A 319 -12.33 -4.36 -6.69
CA LYS A 319 -13.64 -3.74 -6.46
C LYS A 319 -13.90 -2.55 -7.38
N TYR A 320 -12.89 -1.74 -7.64
CA TYR A 320 -13.02 -0.46 -8.35
C TYR A 320 -12.22 -0.37 -9.63
N HIS A 321 -11.32 -1.31 -9.87
CA HIS A 321 -10.53 -1.36 -11.11
C HIS A 321 -11.42 -1.51 -12.35
N ASP A 322 -11.08 -0.76 -13.41
CA ASP A 322 -11.69 -0.92 -14.74
C ASP A 322 -10.78 -1.80 -15.61
N ALA A 323 -11.18 -3.05 -15.80
CA ALA A 323 -10.42 -4.02 -16.58
C ALA A 323 -10.51 -3.79 -18.10
N ASP A 324 -11.43 -2.95 -18.57
CA ASP A 324 -11.62 -2.63 -19.98
C ASP A 324 -10.66 -1.52 -20.47
N ILE A 325 -9.94 -0.87 -19.55
CA ILE A 325 -8.92 0.11 -19.90
C ILE A 325 -7.62 -0.59 -20.27
N HIS A 326 -7.19 -0.40 -21.51
CA HIS A 326 -5.98 -0.97 -22.07
C HIS A 326 -4.99 0.12 -22.45
N TYR A 327 -3.69 -0.23 -22.52
CA TYR A 327 -2.67 0.69 -23.03
C TYR A 327 -2.98 1.08 -24.48
N PHE A 328 -2.66 2.32 -24.85
CA PHE A 328 -2.57 2.68 -26.26
C PHE A 328 -1.57 1.72 -26.94
N PRO A 329 -1.90 1.21 -28.14
CA PRO A 329 -1.02 0.29 -28.84
C PRO A 329 0.40 0.86 -28.96
N TYR A 330 1.41 0.07 -28.60
CA TYR A 330 2.80 0.44 -28.81
C TYR A 330 3.08 0.57 -30.29
N ASP A 331 3.32 1.80 -30.76
CA ASP A 331 3.57 2.11 -32.16
C ASP A 331 4.47 3.35 -32.29
N VAL A 332 5.77 3.11 -32.46
CA VAL A 332 6.78 4.16 -32.62
C VAL A 332 6.58 4.93 -33.91
N ALA A 333 6.08 4.30 -34.99
CA ALA A 333 5.84 4.97 -36.25
C ALA A 333 4.67 5.95 -36.13
N GLN A 334 3.56 5.52 -35.53
CA GLN A 334 2.40 6.39 -35.29
C GLN A 334 2.76 7.54 -34.33
N ALA A 335 3.54 7.25 -33.27
CA ALA A 335 4.01 8.29 -32.36
C ALA A 335 4.86 9.36 -33.07
N ASN A 336 5.79 8.94 -33.93
CA ASN A 336 6.58 9.88 -34.75
C ASN A 336 5.68 10.72 -35.67
N ALA A 337 4.73 10.10 -36.38
CA ALA A 337 3.81 10.79 -37.27
C ALA A 337 2.93 11.80 -36.49
N ALA A 338 2.47 11.47 -35.29
CA ALA A 338 1.70 12.37 -34.45
C ALA A 338 2.52 13.60 -34.01
N LEU A 339 3.79 13.41 -33.64
CA LEU A 339 4.67 14.51 -33.28
C LEU A 339 5.00 15.42 -34.51
N ASP A 340 5.18 14.82 -35.68
CA ASP A 340 5.36 15.59 -36.94
C ASP A 340 4.12 16.42 -37.29
N ALA A 341 2.92 15.84 -37.11
CA ALA A 341 1.64 16.53 -37.32
C ALA A 341 1.42 17.68 -36.30
N ALA A 342 1.94 17.54 -35.07
CA ALA A 342 1.93 18.59 -34.07
C ALA A 342 2.99 19.69 -34.34
N GLY A 343 3.73 19.61 -35.45
CA GLY A 343 4.75 20.60 -35.81
C GLY A 343 6.10 20.40 -35.10
N LEU A 344 6.24 19.36 -34.32
CA LEU A 344 7.44 19.02 -33.52
C LEU A 344 8.41 18.17 -34.37
N LYS A 345 8.91 18.70 -35.48
CA LYS A 345 9.80 17.99 -36.41
C LYS A 345 11.18 17.73 -35.78
N ARG A 346 11.87 16.68 -36.26
CA ARG A 346 13.25 16.41 -35.92
C ARG A 346 14.18 17.48 -36.47
N GLY A 347 15.12 17.96 -35.63
CA GLY A 347 16.22 18.80 -36.09
C GLY A 347 17.32 18.00 -36.81
N PRO A 348 18.39 18.68 -37.23
CA PRO A 348 19.54 18.07 -37.94
C PRO A 348 20.25 16.97 -37.09
N ASP A 349 20.15 17.06 -35.77
CA ASP A 349 20.69 16.10 -34.80
C ASP A 349 19.75 14.92 -34.55
N GLY A 350 18.61 14.85 -35.25
CA GLY A 350 17.60 13.82 -35.09
C GLY A 350 16.69 14.02 -33.86
N LYS A 351 16.88 15.09 -33.10
CA LYS A 351 16.08 15.40 -31.89
C LYS A 351 14.97 16.39 -32.20
N ARG A 352 13.88 16.33 -31.44
CA ARG A 352 12.73 17.24 -31.54
C ARG A 352 12.78 18.32 -30.47
N PHE A 353 12.88 17.86 -29.22
CA PHE A 353 12.98 18.68 -28.01
C PHE A 353 13.54 17.84 -26.86
N LYS A 354 13.82 18.51 -25.74
CA LYS A 354 14.33 17.91 -24.52
C LYS A 354 13.28 17.89 -23.42
N LEU A 355 13.27 16.83 -22.61
CA LEU A 355 12.46 16.71 -21.38
C LEU A 355 13.36 16.28 -20.22
N ARG A 356 13.16 16.94 -19.07
CA ARG A 356 13.77 16.53 -17.81
C ARG A 356 12.95 15.40 -17.23
N LEU A 357 13.56 14.22 -17.09
CA LEU A 357 13.00 13.04 -16.46
C LEU A 357 13.52 12.92 -15.02
N LEU A 358 12.75 13.38 -14.09
CA LEU A 358 12.99 13.20 -12.66
C LEU A 358 12.47 11.83 -12.23
N PHE A 359 13.16 11.09 -11.35
CA PHE A 359 12.61 9.85 -10.80
C PHE A 359 12.83 9.74 -9.29
N ASN A 360 11.87 9.10 -8.62
CA ASN A 360 11.95 8.81 -7.20
C ASN A 360 13.09 7.80 -6.95
N PRO A 361 14.07 8.11 -6.08
CA PRO A 361 15.25 7.26 -5.85
C PRO A 361 14.93 5.89 -5.23
N PHE A 362 13.72 5.67 -4.74
CA PHE A 362 13.26 4.35 -4.30
C PHE A 362 12.77 3.46 -5.46
N GLN A 363 12.70 3.99 -6.67
CA GLN A 363 12.34 3.21 -7.85
C GLN A 363 13.59 2.62 -8.50
N ASP A 364 13.41 1.57 -9.30
CA ASP A 364 14.51 0.97 -10.06
C ASP A 364 15.02 1.96 -11.13
N PRO A 365 16.28 2.38 -11.10
CA PRO A 365 16.83 3.32 -12.07
C PRO A 365 16.77 2.80 -13.52
N ARG A 366 16.70 1.48 -13.73
CA ARG A 366 16.53 0.88 -15.05
C ARG A 366 15.17 1.24 -15.68
N ALA A 367 14.15 1.53 -14.86
CA ALA A 367 12.86 2.01 -15.35
C ALA A 367 12.98 3.41 -15.97
N ALA A 368 13.75 4.32 -15.33
CA ALA A 368 14.03 5.64 -15.88
C ALA A 368 14.84 5.56 -17.18
N ASP A 369 15.85 4.67 -17.24
CA ASP A 369 16.61 4.42 -18.47
C ASP A 369 15.74 3.84 -19.60
N PHE A 370 14.83 2.92 -19.28
CA PHE A 370 13.88 2.38 -20.25
C PHE A 370 12.99 3.47 -20.85
N VAL A 371 12.45 4.36 -20.01
CA VAL A 371 11.66 5.52 -20.46
C VAL A 371 12.51 6.43 -21.32
N ARG A 372 13.73 6.79 -20.91
CA ARG A 372 14.66 7.60 -21.69
C ARG A 372 14.92 7.03 -23.08
N GLN A 373 15.17 5.71 -23.17
CA GLN A 373 15.39 5.03 -24.46
C GLN A 373 14.11 5.03 -25.32
N SER A 374 12.94 4.88 -24.70
CA SER A 374 11.65 4.96 -25.39
C SER A 374 11.41 6.35 -25.99
N LEU A 375 11.70 7.41 -25.25
CA LEU A 375 11.65 8.80 -25.72
C LEU A 375 12.61 9.04 -26.89
N ALA A 376 13.83 8.52 -26.84
CA ALA A 376 14.82 8.67 -27.90
C ALA A 376 14.35 8.09 -29.25
N ARG A 377 13.58 6.99 -29.25
CA ARG A 377 13.01 6.39 -30.48
C ARG A 377 12.08 7.35 -31.23
N ILE A 378 11.44 8.26 -30.52
CA ILE A 378 10.56 9.29 -31.11
C ILE A 378 11.22 10.66 -31.15
N GLY A 379 12.55 10.74 -30.99
CA GLY A 379 13.33 11.97 -31.10
C GLY A 379 13.23 12.91 -29.92
N ILE A 380 12.74 12.47 -28.78
CA ILE A 380 12.72 13.26 -27.55
C ILE A 380 13.99 12.96 -26.75
N ASP A 381 14.73 14.00 -26.39
CA ASP A 381 15.95 13.90 -25.56
C ASP A 381 15.57 13.89 -24.09
N GLY A 382 15.50 12.71 -23.48
CA GLY A 382 15.21 12.54 -22.04
C GLY A 382 16.47 12.74 -21.20
N GLU A 383 16.51 13.79 -20.39
CA GLU A 383 17.57 14.01 -19.40
C GLU A 383 17.15 13.45 -18.06
N VAL A 384 17.78 12.33 -17.65
CA VAL A 384 17.49 11.68 -16.37
C VAL A 384 18.15 12.47 -15.24
N GLU A 385 17.34 12.89 -14.27
CA GLU A 385 17.79 13.57 -13.06
C GLU A 385 17.55 12.68 -11.84
N SER A 386 18.62 12.39 -11.09
CA SER A 386 18.60 11.57 -9.86
C SER A 386 19.12 12.37 -8.68
N TYR A 387 18.40 12.33 -7.58
CA TYR A 387 18.71 13.05 -6.35
C TYR A 387 18.43 12.17 -5.13
N ASP A 388 18.86 12.60 -3.95
CA ASP A 388 18.36 12.06 -2.70
C ASP A 388 16.84 12.30 -2.55
N PHE A 389 16.18 11.54 -1.68
CA PHE A 389 14.72 11.56 -1.58
C PHE A 389 14.15 12.93 -1.17
N ALA A 390 14.82 13.66 -0.26
CA ALA A 390 14.34 14.97 0.18
C ALA A 390 14.43 16.00 -0.96
N THR A 391 15.54 15.98 -1.70
CA THR A 391 15.74 16.80 -2.90
C THR A 391 14.76 16.44 -4.01
N TYR A 392 14.51 15.14 -4.24
CA TYR A 392 13.48 14.68 -5.17
C TYR A 392 12.11 15.26 -4.83
N VAL A 393 11.66 15.11 -3.57
CA VAL A 393 10.36 15.62 -3.11
C VAL A 393 10.27 17.13 -3.29
N LYS A 394 11.34 17.87 -2.94
CA LYS A 394 11.39 19.32 -3.15
C LYS A 394 11.25 19.69 -4.64
N LYS A 395 12.04 19.06 -5.52
CA LYS A 395 12.00 19.32 -6.98
C LYS A 395 10.65 18.98 -7.60
N ALA A 396 10.06 17.84 -7.23
CA ALA A 396 8.78 17.40 -7.78
C ALA A 396 7.59 18.24 -7.31
N TYR A 397 7.52 18.54 -6.01
CA TYR A 397 6.28 19.07 -5.39
C TYR A 397 6.38 20.53 -4.95
N THR A 398 7.59 21.08 -4.73
CA THR A 398 7.78 22.48 -4.35
C THR A 398 8.27 23.30 -5.53
N ASP A 399 9.41 22.96 -6.10
CA ASP A 399 10.03 23.73 -7.19
C ASP A 399 9.35 23.42 -8.54
N ARG A 400 8.68 22.27 -8.66
CA ARG A 400 8.10 21.73 -9.91
C ARG A 400 9.12 21.71 -11.07
N ALA A 401 10.36 21.41 -10.72
CA ALA A 401 11.53 21.45 -11.62
C ALA A 401 11.68 20.12 -12.38
N PHE A 402 10.63 19.68 -13.08
CA PHE A 402 10.60 18.48 -13.91
C PHE A 402 9.63 18.69 -15.09
N ASP A 403 9.79 17.90 -16.15
CA ASP A 403 8.83 17.84 -17.25
C ASP A 403 8.03 16.53 -17.18
N ILE A 404 8.70 15.43 -16.87
CA ILE A 404 8.07 14.15 -16.54
C ILE A 404 8.71 13.58 -15.27
N THR A 405 7.94 12.87 -14.46
CA THR A 405 8.50 12.20 -13.27
C THR A 405 8.02 10.76 -13.15
N LEU A 406 8.96 9.86 -12.85
CA LEU A 406 8.69 8.47 -12.56
C LEU A 406 8.51 8.32 -11.04
N GLU A 407 7.29 8.02 -10.63
CA GLU A 407 6.88 7.94 -9.22
C GLU A 407 6.10 6.65 -8.95
N ALA A 408 6.15 6.14 -7.74
CA ALA A 408 5.24 5.10 -7.29
C ALA A 408 4.43 5.60 -6.09
N LEU A 409 3.13 5.68 -6.26
CA LEU A 409 2.21 6.14 -5.24
C LEU A 409 1.38 4.99 -4.68
N SER A 410 1.13 5.03 -3.39
CA SER A 410 0.31 4.02 -2.75
C SER A 410 -1.14 4.11 -3.25
N ASN A 411 -1.58 3.04 -3.93
CA ASN A 411 -2.99 2.73 -4.09
C ASN A 411 -3.46 2.07 -2.79
N ALA A 412 -3.93 2.89 -1.86
CA ALA A 412 -4.44 2.42 -0.58
C ALA A 412 -5.74 1.61 -0.77
N PHE A 413 -6.22 1.03 0.28
CA PHE A 413 -7.42 0.20 0.39
C PHE A 413 -8.68 0.80 -0.29
N ASP A 414 -8.73 2.11 -0.47
CA ASP A 414 -9.84 2.80 -1.13
C ASP A 414 -9.32 3.91 -2.06
N PRO A 415 -9.87 4.06 -3.29
CA PRO A 415 -9.44 5.08 -4.23
C PRO A 415 -9.59 6.51 -3.72
N THR A 416 -10.56 6.80 -2.86
CA THR A 416 -10.73 8.13 -2.25
C THR A 416 -9.51 8.52 -1.40
N VAL A 417 -8.87 7.54 -0.74
CA VAL A 417 -7.66 7.78 0.08
C VAL A 417 -6.38 7.71 -0.75
N GLY A 418 -6.28 6.70 -1.63
CA GLY A 418 -5.04 6.40 -2.36
C GLY A 418 -4.89 7.14 -3.69
N VAL A 419 -5.94 7.17 -4.50
CA VAL A 419 -5.89 7.58 -5.92
C VAL A 419 -6.36 9.02 -6.12
N GLN A 420 -7.46 9.42 -5.49
CA GLN A 420 -8.06 10.74 -5.64
C GLN A 420 -7.05 11.87 -5.49
N ARG A 421 -6.13 11.78 -4.53
CA ARG A 421 -5.12 12.81 -4.23
C ARG A 421 -4.22 13.15 -5.43
N VAL A 422 -4.09 12.24 -6.39
CA VAL A 422 -3.22 12.41 -7.57
C VAL A 422 -3.93 13.17 -8.69
N PHE A 423 -5.25 12.98 -8.84
CA PHE A 423 -6.01 13.47 -9.97
C PHE A 423 -7.00 14.60 -9.64
N TRP A 424 -7.33 14.80 -8.38
CA TRP A 424 -8.26 15.84 -7.94
C TRP A 424 -7.59 17.23 -8.02
N SER A 425 -8.20 18.16 -8.76
CA SER A 425 -7.60 19.48 -9.01
C SER A 425 -7.39 20.29 -7.73
N LYS A 426 -8.31 20.16 -6.75
CA LYS A 426 -8.22 20.86 -5.46
C LYS A 426 -7.07 20.34 -4.57
N ASN A 427 -6.45 19.22 -4.93
CA ASN A 427 -5.25 18.71 -4.26
C ASN A 427 -3.94 19.14 -4.95
N PHE A 428 -4.02 20.01 -5.93
CA PHE A 428 -2.83 20.71 -6.43
C PHE A 428 -2.43 21.80 -5.44
N LYS A 429 -1.35 21.53 -4.69
CA LYS A 429 -0.77 22.46 -3.71
C LYS A 429 0.74 22.39 -3.77
N VAL A 430 1.36 23.50 -4.20
CA VAL A 430 2.82 23.62 -4.20
C VAL A 430 3.35 23.40 -2.78
N GLY A 431 4.35 22.53 -2.64
CA GLY A 431 4.94 22.15 -1.36
C GLY A 431 4.23 21.01 -0.62
N LEU A 432 3.13 20.45 -1.16
CA LEU A 432 2.45 19.28 -0.60
C LEU A 432 2.94 18.01 -1.32
N PRO A 433 3.77 17.16 -0.68
CA PRO A 433 4.26 15.92 -1.29
C PRO A 433 3.14 14.93 -1.62
N PHE A 434 3.36 14.13 -2.65
CA PHE A 434 2.46 13.03 -3.08
C PHE A 434 1.04 13.48 -3.39
N SER A 435 0.89 14.73 -3.85
CA SER A 435 -0.36 15.33 -4.31
C SER A 435 -0.46 15.26 -5.85
N ASN A 436 -1.31 16.09 -6.45
CA ASN A 436 -1.47 16.22 -7.89
C ASN A 436 -0.23 16.89 -8.55
N ALA A 437 0.84 16.12 -8.76
CA ALA A 437 2.08 16.61 -9.35
C ALA A 437 1.91 17.03 -10.81
N ALA A 438 0.96 16.44 -11.53
CA ALA A 438 0.68 16.78 -12.91
C ALA A 438 0.13 18.20 -13.09
N HIS A 439 -0.46 18.80 -12.07
CA HIS A 439 -1.32 19.98 -12.17
C HIS A 439 -2.53 19.70 -13.10
N TYR A 440 -3.01 18.46 -13.04
CA TYR A 440 -4.18 18.03 -13.80
C TYR A 440 -5.43 18.69 -13.24
N SER A 441 -6.30 19.18 -14.14
CA SER A 441 -7.55 19.82 -13.78
C SER A 441 -8.63 19.47 -14.79
N SER A 442 -9.66 18.79 -14.32
CA SER A 442 -10.85 18.44 -15.08
C SER A 442 -12.07 18.58 -14.17
N PRO A 443 -12.99 19.51 -14.44
CA PRO A 443 -14.20 19.70 -13.64
C PRO A 443 -15.05 18.42 -13.55
N GLU A 444 -15.07 17.60 -14.60
CA GLU A 444 -15.84 16.36 -14.62
C GLU A 444 -15.17 15.28 -13.75
N VAL A 445 -13.84 15.15 -13.80
CA VAL A 445 -13.09 14.26 -12.92
C VAL A 445 -13.27 14.67 -11.46
N ASP A 446 -13.20 15.96 -11.16
CA ASP A 446 -13.44 16.47 -9.81
C ASP A 446 -14.85 16.10 -9.32
N ARG A 447 -15.87 16.30 -10.16
CA ARG A 447 -17.26 15.95 -9.84
C ARG A 447 -17.41 14.46 -9.54
N LEU A 448 -16.80 13.59 -10.34
CA LEU A 448 -16.87 12.13 -10.17
C LEU A 448 -16.19 11.70 -8.87
N LEU A 449 -14.99 12.21 -8.58
CA LEU A 449 -14.24 11.91 -7.37
C LEU A 449 -14.95 12.40 -6.11
N GLU A 450 -15.49 13.63 -6.15
CA GLU A 450 -16.25 14.20 -5.03
C GLU A 450 -17.56 13.43 -4.79
N ALA A 451 -18.27 13.03 -5.84
CA ALA A 451 -19.46 12.20 -5.71
C ALA A 451 -19.13 10.82 -5.15
N ALA A 452 -18.08 10.16 -5.65
CA ALA A 452 -17.65 8.84 -5.16
C ALA A 452 -17.21 8.87 -3.69
N SER A 453 -16.67 10.00 -3.21
CA SER A 453 -16.22 10.14 -1.83
C SER A 453 -17.35 10.09 -0.79
N VAL A 454 -18.58 10.35 -1.19
CA VAL A 454 -19.77 10.38 -0.31
C VAL A 454 -20.86 9.36 -0.72
N GLU A 455 -20.74 8.70 -1.86
CA GLU A 455 -21.74 7.74 -2.36
C GLU A 455 -21.70 6.45 -1.51
N THR A 456 -22.82 6.12 -0.88
CA THR A 456 -22.96 4.96 0.00
C THR A 456 -23.46 3.70 -0.70
N ASP A 457 -24.02 3.82 -1.91
CA ASP A 457 -24.38 2.68 -2.76
C ASP A 457 -23.12 2.18 -3.48
N ASP A 458 -22.70 0.97 -3.17
CA ASP A 458 -21.47 0.36 -3.71
C ASP A 458 -21.47 0.27 -5.25
N ALA A 459 -22.61 -0.04 -5.87
CA ALA A 459 -22.71 -0.18 -7.32
C ALA A 459 -22.59 1.19 -8.01
N LYS A 460 -23.27 2.20 -7.50
CA LYS A 460 -23.15 3.58 -8.00
C LYS A 460 -21.76 4.13 -7.79
N ARG A 461 -21.16 3.90 -6.61
CA ARG A 461 -19.80 4.31 -6.29
C ARG A 461 -18.80 3.68 -7.25
N ARG A 462 -18.94 2.39 -7.55
CA ARG A 462 -18.11 1.71 -8.54
C ARG A 462 -18.25 2.36 -9.93
N GLN A 463 -19.45 2.69 -10.37
CA GLN A 463 -19.67 3.35 -11.67
C GLN A 463 -19.01 4.73 -11.75
N LEU A 464 -19.03 5.51 -10.66
CA LEU A 464 -18.33 6.79 -10.60
C LEU A 464 -16.80 6.61 -10.77
N PHE A 465 -16.21 5.60 -10.14
CA PHE A 465 -14.79 5.31 -10.31
C PHE A 465 -14.45 4.74 -11.69
N ILE A 466 -15.33 3.97 -12.32
CA ILE A 466 -15.15 3.52 -13.71
C ILE A 466 -15.12 4.73 -14.65
N GLN A 467 -16.10 5.63 -14.58
CA GLN A 467 -16.15 6.84 -15.40
C GLN A 467 -14.93 7.74 -15.18
N PHE A 468 -14.50 7.89 -13.93
CA PHE A 468 -13.27 8.61 -13.57
C PHE A 468 -12.04 8.02 -14.29
N GLN A 469 -11.84 6.71 -14.23
CA GLN A 469 -10.68 6.07 -14.85
C GLN A 469 -10.67 6.22 -16.37
N GLN A 470 -11.84 6.13 -17.02
CA GLN A 470 -11.98 6.34 -18.47
C GLN A 470 -11.59 7.76 -18.87
N LEU A 471 -12.05 8.78 -18.15
CA LEU A 471 -11.69 10.17 -18.43
C LEU A 471 -10.18 10.42 -18.22
N VAL A 472 -9.62 9.93 -17.13
CA VAL A 472 -8.17 10.09 -16.87
C VAL A 472 -7.35 9.38 -17.93
N HIS A 473 -7.75 8.17 -18.34
CA HIS A 473 -7.08 7.45 -19.42
C HIS A 473 -7.13 8.24 -20.73
N ASP A 474 -8.27 8.83 -21.06
CA ASP A 474 -8.42 9.64 -22.27
C ASP A 474 -7.62 10.94 -22.21
N ASP A 475 -7.56 11.60 -21.06
CA ASP A 475 -6.84 12.87 -20.89
C ASP A 475 -5.31 12.70 -20.78
N ILE A 476 -4.84 11.52 -20.37
CA ILE A 476 -3.42 11.15 -20.27
C ILE A 476 -2.60 12.13 -19.41
N PRO A 477 -2.95 12.42 -18.15
CA PRO A 477 -2.08 13.21 -17.27
C PRO A 477 -0.86 12.40 -16.81
N SER A 478 -0.93 11.09 -16.94
CA SER A 478 0.11 10.10 -16.61
C SER A 478 0.02 8.89 -17.51
N ILE A 479 1.10 8.10 -17.56
CA ILE A 479 1.09 6.73 -18.08
C ILE A 479 1.17 5.81 -16.84
N GLU A 480 0.14 5.00 -16.66
CA GLU A 480 0.08 4.05 -15.57
C GLU A 480 0.93 2.83 -15.90
N PHE A 481 1.81 2.41 -14.99
CA PHE A 481 2.61 1.20 -15.18
C PHE A 481 2.02 0.00 -14.42
N GLY A 482 1.25 0.27 -13.37
CA GLY A 482 0.65 -0.75 -12.53
C GLY A 482 1.41 -1.00 -11.24
N ALA A 483 1.10 -2.08 -10.54
CA ALA A 483 1.74 -2.39 -9.27
C ALA A 483 3.16 -2.89 -9.48
N ASN A 484 4.10 -2.31 -8.71
CA ASN A 484 5.49 -2.75 -8.64
C ASN A 484 5.56 -4.23 -8.22
N PRO A 485 6.61 -4.96 -8.62
CA PRO A 485 6.85 -6.29 -8.08
C PRO A 485 6.84 -6.29 -6.56
N ASN A 486 6.05 -7.20 -5.98
CA ASN A 486 6.09 -7.50 -4.55
C ASN A 486 6.61 -8.93 -4.39
N ILE A 487 7.77 -9.09 -3.78
CA ILE A 487 8.44 -10.39 -3.67
C ILE A 487 8.68 -10.72 -2.19
N THR A 488 8.00 -11.73 -1.69
CA THR A 488 8.22 -12.26 -0.35
C THR A 488 8.85 -13.63 -0.43
N ILE A 489 10.01 -13.81 0.17
CA ILE A 489 10.68 -15.12 0.31
C ILE A 489 10.28 -15.70 1.65
N VAL A 490 9.70 -16.89 1.62
CA VAL A 490 9.15 -17.56 2.81
C VAL A 490 9.73 -18.96 2.92
N ALA A 491 10.31 -19.33 4.05
CA ALA A 491 10.69 -20.71 4.32
C ALA A 491 9.44 -21.61 4.31
N LYS A 492 9.52 -22.78 3.66
CA LYS A 492 8.35 -23.67 3.47
C LYS A 492 7.71 -24.17 4.75
N ASN A 493 8.47 -24.16 5.84
CA ASN A 493 7.96 -24.53 7.17
C ASN A 493 7.20 -23.37 7.85
N VAL A 494 7.29 -22.14 7.36
CA VAL A 494 6.49 -21.00 7.82
C VAL A 494 5.13 -21.04 7.13
N LYS A 495 4.07 -21.10 7.91
CA LYS A 495 2.67 -21.20 7.43
C LYS A 495 1.85 -20.01 7.90
N ASP A 496 0.82 -19.69 7.14
CA ASP A 496 -0.23 -18.70 7.45
C ASP A 496 0.33 -17.32 7.86
N TYR A 497 1.43 -16.88 7.20
CA TYR A 497 2.04 -15.59 7.49
C TYR A 497 1.21 -14.40 6.97
N ALA A 498 0.34 -14.62 5.97
CA ALA A 498 -0.44 -13.56 5.32
C ALA A 498 -1.85 -14.05 4.93
N PRO A 499 -2.72 -14.40 5.90
CA PRO A 499 -4.06 -14.93 5.63
C PRO A 499 -5.07 -13.84 5.22
N THR A 500 -4.78 -12.57 5.49
CA THR A 500 -5.68 -11.42 5.32
C THR A 500 -5.30 -10.54 4.11
N GLY A 501 -6.14 -9.58 3.78
CA GLY A 501 -5.88 -8.60 2.72
C GLY A 501 -4.72 -7.64 3.01
N GLU A 502 -4.34 -7.48 4.28
CA GLU A 502 -3.18 -6.70 4.70
C GLU A 502 -1.85 -7.39 4.35
N GLY A 503 -1.88 -8.71 4.07
CA GLY A 503 -0.69 -9.48 3.72
C GLY A 503 0.36 -9.49 4.83
N ILE A 504 1.61 -9.18 4.48
CA ILE A 504 2.73 -9.07 5.42
C ILE A 504 2.50 -8.03 6.52
N ARG A 505 1.59 -7.07 6.31
CA ARG A 505 1.21 -6.03 7.28
C ARG A 505 0.16 -6.49 8.28
N GLY A 506 -0.35 -7.73 8.16
CA GLY A 506 -1.23 -8.35 9.15
C GLY A 506 -0.51 -8.65 10.47
N SER A 507 -1.23 -9.18 11.45
CA SER A 507 -0.75 -9.33 12.83
C SER A 507 0.22 -10.48 13.07
N PHE A 508 0.33 -11.46 12.16
CA PHE A 508 1.02 -12.76 12.34
C PHE A 508 0.45 -13.63 13.45
N ALA A 509 -0.75 -13.35 13.93
CA ALA A 509 -1.38 -14.17 14.97
C ALA A 509 -1.59 -15.62 14.53
N ASP A 510 -1.88 -15.83 13.25
CA ASP A 510 -2.12 -17.15 12.64
C ASP A 510 -0.83 -17.87 12.20
N LEU A 511 0.30 -17.16 12.17
CA LEU A 511 1.57 -17.72 11.70
C LEU A 511 2.07 -18.83 12.64
N TYR A 512 2.45 -19.98 12.05
CA TYR A 512 3.11 -21.06 12.77
C TYR A 512 4.27 -21.66 11.99
N ILE A 513 5.17 -22.35 12.69
CA ILE A 513 6.34 -22.99 12.11
C ILE A 513 6.16 -24.49 12.25
N GLN A 514 6.16 -25.21 11.12
CA GLN A 514 6.19 -26.67 11.10
C GLN A 514 7.62 -27.16 11.37
N PRO A 515 7.78 -28.28 12.09
CA PRO A 515 9.09 -28.91 12.30
C PRO A 515 9.79 -29.32 10.99
#